data_b80e81ee449239ff9e50df1251a768cc
#
_entry.id   b80e81ee449239ff9e50df1251a768cc
#
_cell.length_a   1.000
_cell.length_b   1.000
_cell.length_c   1.000
_cell.angle_alpha   90.00
_cell.angle_beta   90.00
_cell.angle_gamma   90.00
#
_symmetry.space_group_name_H-M   'P 1'
#
loop_
_entity.id
_entity.type
_entity.pdbx_description
1 polymer ?
#
loop_
_entity_poly.entity_id
_entity_poly.type
_entity_poly.pdbx_seq_one_letter_code
_entity_poly.pdbx_strand_id
1 'polypeptide(L)'
;SSDVCSSDLSYANLKKAIETGEGLYGTIEFFPEEGKYHYDGHRKCHLCLTPDQTKAYGGKCPVCGKKITIGVEHRVEVLADRSEGYWDSSRKPFENLMPLPEVIAEAMGYSSPGVKVQKEFHHMLRTLGTEFEILRNVPMEDIQSAAGTRIAEGISRLRRGQVERHPGFDGEYGTIRLF
;
A
#
# COMPACT_ATOMS: atom_id res chain seq x y z
N SER A 1 2.19 -5.98 -10.33
CA SER A 1 2.11 -7.03 -11.33
C SER A 1 0.65 -7.32 -11.63
N SER A 2 0.27 -7.26 -12.89
CA SER A 2 -1.04 -7.73 -13.32
C SER A 2 -0.94 -9.23 -13.56
N ASP A 3 -1.71 -10.03 -12.82
CA ASP A 3 -1.89 -11.43 -13.17
C ASP A 3 -2.71 -11.53 -14.45
N VAL A 4 -2.00 -11.55 -15.58
CA VAL A 4 -2.61 -11.95 -16.83
C VAL A 4 -2.68 -13.47 -16.80
N CYS A 5 -3.85 -14.00 -16.49
CA CYS A 5 -4.10 -15.45 -16.56
C CYS A 5 -4.22 -15.86 -18.02
N SER A 6 -3.11 -15.87 -18.73
CA SER A 6 -3.03 -16.54 -20.03
C SER A 6 -1.81 -17.43 -20.04
N SER A 7 -1.93 -18.58 -20.66
CA SER A 7 -0.85 -19.52 -20.95
C SER A 7 0.22 -18.91 -21.87
N ASP A 8 0.01 -17.68 -22.37
CA ASP A 8 0.90 -16.95 -23.27
C ASP A 8 1.06 -15.50 -22.80
N LEU A 9 2.06 -15.27 -21.96
CA LEU A 9 2.46 -13.94 -21.50
C LEU A 9 3.36 -13.28 -22.56
N SER A 10 2.75 -12.65 -23.56
CA SER A 10 3.42 -11.87 -24.60
C SER A 10 3.15 -10.38 -24.43
N TYR A 11 4.02 -9.52 -25.01
CA TYR A 11 3.80 -8.08 -25.03
C TYR A 11 2.42 -7.71 -25.64
N ALA A 12 2.04 -8.39 -26.74
CA ALA A 12 0.77 -8.12 -27.40
C ALA A 12 -0.43 -8.44 -26.52
N ASN A 13 -0.40 -9.57 -25.80
CA ASN A 13 -1.44 -9.97 -24.88
C ASN A 13 -1.52 -9.07 -23.65
N LEU A 14 -0.36 -8.69 -23.10
CA LEU A 14 -0.30 -7.74 -21.98
C LEU A 14 -0.88 -6.37 -22.37
N LYS A 15 -0.47 -5.84 -23.54
CA LYS A 15 -1.01 -4.60 -24.08
C LYS A 15 -2.53 -4.66 -24.27
N LYS A 16 -3.03 -5.73 -24.90
CA LYS A 16 -4.47 -5.95 -25.09
C LYS A 16 -5.23 -5.99 -23.75
N ALA A 17 -4.70 -6.72 -22.78
CA ALA A 17 -5.32 -6.81 -21.45
C ALA A 17 -5.43 -5.45 -20.76
N ILE A 18 -4.40 -4.61 -20.85
CA ILE A 18 -4.40 -3.25 -20.28
C ILE A 18 -5.39 -2.34 -21.02
N GLU A 19 -5.43 -2.41 -22.35
CA GLU A 19 -6.28 -1.55 -23.19
C GLU A 19 -7.78 -1.92 -23.09
N THR A 20 -8.09 -3.21 -23.00
CA THR A 20 -9.47 -3.70 -23.11
C THR A 20 -10.04 -4.22 -21.77
N GLY A 21 -9.18 -4.52 -20.81
CA GLY A 21 -9.54 -5.22 -19.57
C GLY A 21 -9.79 -6.72 -19.76
N GLU A 22 -9.71 -7.25 -20.99
CA GLU A 22 -9.91 -8.67 -21.26
C GLU A 22 -8.70 -9.48 -20.76
N GLY A 23 -8.93 -10.45 -19.86
CA GLY A 23 -7.87 -11.23 -19.22
C GLY A 23 -7.16 -10.50 -18.07
N LEU A 24 -7.52 -9.25 -17.75
CA LEU A 24 -7.03 -8.53 -16.59
C LEU A 24 -7.95 -8.84 -15.39
N TYR A 25 -7.42 -9.43 -14.34
CA TYR A 25 -8.18 -9.70 -13.12
C TYR A 25 -8.23 -8.49 -12.19
N GLY A 26 -7.10 -7.81 -12.01
CA GLY A 26 -6.96 -6.69 -11.12
C GLY A 26 -5.52 -6.19 -11.06
N THR A 27 -5.26 -5.28 -10.14
CA THR A 27 -3.92 -4.76 -9.86
C THR A 27 -3.51 -5.02 -8.41
N ILE A 28 -2.21 -5.21 -8.19
CA ILE A 28 -1.60 -5.22 -6.86
C ILE A 28 -0.81 -3.92 -6.74
N GLU A 29 -1.09 -3.18 -5.69
CA GLU A 29 -0.60 -1.81 -5.52
C GLU A 29 0.00 -1.63 -4.12
N PHE A 30 0.92 -0.67 -3.98
CA PHE A 30 1.28 -0.15 -2.68
C PHE A 30 0.14 0.68 -2.10
N PHE A 31 0.14 0.89 -0.80
CA PHE A 31 -0.81 1.81 -0.19
C PHE A 31 -0.53 3.24 -0.68
N PRO A 32 -1.53 3.96 -1.19
CA PRO A 32 -1.33 5.34 -1.69
C PRO A 32 -0.74 6.27 -0.64
N GLU A 33 -1.06 6.02 0.63
CA GLU A 33 -0.59 6.80 1.78
C GLU A 33 0.94 6.76 1.96
N GLU A 34 1.63 5.75 1.43
CA GLU A 34 3.10 5.68 1.46
C GLU A 34 3.76 6.74 0.58
N GLY A 35 3.01 7.29 -0.39
CA GLY A 35 3.51 8.31 -1.31
C GLY A 35 3.89 9.59 -0.57
N LYS A 36 5.14 10.08 -0.79
CA LYS A 36 5.69 11.27 -0.11
C LYS A 36 5.00 12.61 -0.40
N TYR A 37 4.00 12.61 -1.25
CA TYR A 37 3.13 13.75 -1.57
C TYR A 37 1.66 13.32 -1.57
N HIS A 38 1.29 12.37 -0.74
CA HIS A 38 -0.07 11.88 -0.69
C HIS A 38 -1.01 12.94 -0.10
N TYR A 39 -0.75 13.39 1.12
CA TYR A 39 -1.49 14.48 1.75
C TYR A 39 -0.81 15.85 1.56
N ASP A 40 -1.58 16.89 1.86
CA ASP A 40 -1.06 18.24 1.96
C ASP A 40 -0.15 18.39 3.18
N GLY A 41 0.80 19.32 3.14
CA GLY A 41 1.61 19.49 4.33
C GLY A 41 2.68 20.57 4.24
N HIS A 42 3.36 20.73 5.37
CA HIS A 42 4.53 21.58 5.47
C HIS A 42 5.59 20.89 6.34
N ARG A 43 6.52 20.21 5.70
CA ARG A 43 7.53 19.36 6.32
C ARG A 43 8.32 20.08 7.43
N LYS A 44 8.75 21.32 7.19
CA LYS A 44 9.52 22.08 8.19
C LYS A 44 8.77 22.36 9.50
N CYS A 45 7.45 22.25 9.47
CA CYS A 45 6.59 22.42 10.66
C CYS A 45 5.96 21.09 11.11
N HIS A 46 6.39 19.96 10.56
CA HIS A 46 5.83 18.64 10.80
C HIS A 46 4.30 18.62 10.71
N LEU A 47 3.77 19.30 9.70
CA LEU A 47 2.34 19.48 9.51
C LEU A 47 1.86 18.66 8.33
N CYS A 48 1.02 17.66 8.60
CA CYS A 48 0.29 16.85 7.64
C CYS A 48 -1.20 17.21 7.73
N LEU A 49 -1.84 17.51 6.62
CA LEU A 49 -3.21 18.02 6.57
C LEU A 49 -4.03 17.29 5.52
N THR A 50 -5.31 17.08 5.84
CA THR A 50 -6.30 16.71 4.84
C THR A 50 -6.60 17.91 3.91
N PRO A 51 -7.15 17.67 2.71
CA PRO A 51 -7.56 18.75 1.81
C PRO A 51 -8.49 19.77 2.48
N ASP A 52 -9.46 19.33 3.28
CA ASP A 52 -10.38 20.22 3.99
C ASP A 52 -9.70 21.08 5.04
N GLN A 53 -8.76 20.51 5.79
CA GLN A 53 -7.95 21.27 6.74
C GLN A 53 -7.12 22.35 6.00
N THR A 54 -6.54 21.99 4.85
CA THR A 54 -5.81 22.95 4.02
C THR A 54 -6.69 24.09 3.54
N LYS A 55 -7.92 23.80 3.11
CA LYS A 55 -8.92 24.82 2.72
C LYS A 55 -9.25 25.72 3.91
N ALA A 56 -9.50 25.14 5.09
CA ALA A 56 -9.81 25.90 6.30
C ALA A 56 -8.68 26.88 6.70
N TYR A 57 -7.42 26.52 6.46
CA TYR A 57 -6.25 27.40 6.68
C TYR A 57 -5.93 28.30 5.49
N GLY A 58 -6.78 28.37 4.47
CA GLY A 58 -6.55 29.21 3.28
C GLY A 58 -5.27 28.87 2.53
N GLY A 59 -4.83 27.60 2.54
CA GLY A 59 -3.62 27.13 1.88
C GLY A 59 -2.30 27.58 2.54
N LYS A 60 -2.37 28.08 3.77
CA LYS A 60 -1.20 28.56 4.54
C LYS A 60 -0.97 27.74 5.80
N CYS A 61 0.27 27.45 6.08
CA CYS A 61 0.67 26.76 7.30
C CYS A 61 0.29 27.58 8.55
N PRO A 62 -0.53 27.04 9.46
CA PRO A 62 -0.94 27.78 10.67
C PRO A 62 0.21 28.06 11.64
N VAL A 63 1.34 27.33 11.49
CA VAL A 63 2.52 27.50 12.36
C VAL A 63 3.41 28.64 11.88
N CYS A 64 3.68 28.75 10.57
CA CYS A 64 4.67 29.72 10.05
C CYS A 64 4.13 30.64 8.95
N GLY A 65 2.87 30.52 8.55
CA GLY A 65 2.23 31.35 7.53
C GLY A 65 2.66 31.08 6.09
N LYS A 66 3.60 30.17 5.85
CA LYS A 66 4.06 29.84 4.49
C LYS A 66 3.03 28.98 3.75
N LYS A 67 3.12 28.97 2.42
CA LYS A 67 2.27 28.14 1.57
C LYS A 67 2.45 26.66 1.91
N ILE A 68 1.34 25.93 2.00
CA ILE A 68 1.30 24.48 2.17
C ILE A 68 1.62 23.82 0.81
N THR A 69 2.38 22.73 0.83
CA THR A 69 2.59 21.87 -0.32
C THR A 69 1.34 21.01 -0.51
N ILE A 70 0.74 21.10 -1.69
CA ILE A 70 -0.48 20.38 -2.03
C ILE A 70 -0.15 18.95 -2.44
N GLY A 71 -0.85 17.99 -1.85
CA GLY A 71 -0.72 16.56 -2.12
C GLY A 71 -1.65 16.06 -3.22
N VAL A 72 -1.49 14.79 -3.57
CA VAL A 72 -2.28 14.10 -4.60
C VAL A 72 -3.74 14.01 -4.18
N GLU A 73 -4.01 13.67 -2.92
CA GLU A 73 -5.38 13.52 -2.39
C GLU A 73 -6.21 14.80 -2.53
N HIS A 74 -5.59 15.96 -2.35
CA HIS A 74 -6.25 17.24 -2.59
C HIS A 74 -6.74 17.38 -4.05
N ARG A 75 -5.92 16.91 -5.00
CA ARG A 75 -6.32 16.94 -6.40
C ARG A 75 -7.41 15.93 -6.73
N VAL A 76 -7.34 14.75 -6.12
CA VAL A 76 -8.40 13.73 -6.21
C VAL A 76 -9.72 14.31 -5.73
N GLU A 77 -9.74 14.93 -4.55
CA GLU A 77 -10.94 15.54 -3.97
C GLU A 77 -11.51 16.68 -4.85
N VAL A 78 -10.65 17.53 -5.40
CA VAL A 78 -11.08 18.61 -6.32
C VAL A 78 -11.72 18.06 -7.60
N LEU A 79 -11.30 16.88 -8.06
CA LEU A 79 -11.80 16.24 -9.27
C LEU A 79 -12.97 15.28 -9.01
N ALA A 80 -13.18 14.90 -7.75
CA ALA A 80 -14.23 13.96 -7.39
C ALA A 80 -15.62 14.53 -7.71
N ASP A 81 -16.40 13.76 -8.46
CA ASP A 81 -17.80 14.02 -8.79
C ASP A 81 -18.78 13.08 -8.07
N ARG A 82 -18.25 12.23 -7.19
CA ARG A 82 -18.99 11.19 -6.45
C ARG A 82 -18.55 11.16 -4.99
N SER A 83 -19.41 10.58 -4.16
CA SER A 83 -19.09 10.41 -2.73
C SER A 83 -17.95 9.46 -2.51
N GLU A 84 -17.22 9.65 -1.41
CA GLU A 84 -16.21 8.69 -0.94
C GLU A 84 -16.81 7.28 -0.82
N GLY A 85 -16.00 6.27 -1.19
CA GLY A 85 -16.43 4.87 -1.19
C GLY A 85 -17.28 4.45 -2.40
N TYR A 86 -17.54 5.33 -3.36
CA TYR A 86 -18.19 4.94 -4.60
C TYR A 86 -17.34 3.93 -5.37
N TRP A 87 -17.95 2.80 -5.70
CA TRP A 87 -17.32 1.74 -6.48
C TRP A 87 -18.10 1.48 -7.77
N ASP A 88 -17.42 1.54 -8.88
CA ASP A 88 -17.96 1.14 -10.18
C ASP A 88 -17.70 -0.36 -10.39
N SER A 89 -18.77 -1.16 -10.38
CA SER A 89 -18.68 -2.62 -10.52
C SER A 89 -18.12 -3.09 -11.87
N SER A 90 -18.04 -2.20 -12.86
CA SER A 90 -17.42 -2.49 -14.16
C SER A 90 -15.89 -2.42 -14.10
N ARG A 91 -15.31 -1.80 -13.07
CA ARG A 91 -13.88 -1.68 -12.89
C ARG A 91 -13.29 -2.98 -12.34
N LYS A 92 -12.04 -3.23 -12.75
CA LYS A 92 -11.28 -4.34 -12.19
C LYS A 92 -10.92 -4.03 -10.72
N PRO A 93 -10.91 -5.06 -9.85
CA PRO A 93 -10.51 -4.87 -8.46
C PRO A 93 -9.03 -4.53 -8.35
N PHE A 94 -8.67 -3.95 -7.22
CA PHE A 94 -7.28 -3.78 -6.80
C PHE A 94 -7.12 -4.25 -5.36
N GLU A 95 -5.90 -4.61 -5.00
CA GLU A 95 -5.54 -4.89 -3.61
C GLU A 95 -4.24 -4.16 -3.26
N ASN A 96 -4.18 -3.64 -2.03
CA ASN A 96 -2.97 -3.03 -1.51
C ASN A 96 -2.18 -4.07 -0.71
N LEU A 97 -0.91 -4.22 -1.03
CA LEU A 97 0.01 -5.10 -0.32
C LEU A 97 1.24 -4.35 0.16
N MET A 98 1.72 -4.76 1.32
CA MET A 98 3.03 -4.42 1.85
C MET A 98 4.01 -5.53 1.46
N PRO A 99 5.26 -5.23 1.06
CA PRO A 99 6.28 -6.25 0.80
C PRO A 99 6.49 -7.19 1.98
N LEU A 100 6.60 -8.48 1.73
CA LEU A 100 6.78 -9.48 2.79
C LEU A 100 7.98 -9.20 3.71
N PRO A 101 9.14 -8.71 3.23
CA PRO A 101 10.22 -8.32 4.12
C PRO A 101 9.87 -7.21 5.12
N GLU A 102 8.97 -6.29 4.74
CA GLU A 102 8.51 -5.22 5.62
C GLU A 102 7.53 -5.76 6.67
N VAL A 103 6.63 -6.66 6.29
CA VAL A 103 5.74 -7.38 7.22
C VAL A 103 6.56 -8.16 8.25
N ILE A 104 7.60 -8.87 7.80
CA ILE A 104 8.51 -9.61 8.68
C ILE A 104 9.25 -8.65 9.61
N ALA A 105 9.80 -7.56 9.08
CA ALA A 105 10.54 -6.58 9.86
C ALA A 105 9.68 -6.03 10.99
N GLU A 106 8.47 -5.61 10.69
CA GLU A 106 7.56 -5.07 11.69
C GLU A 106 7.12 -6.12 12.72
N ALA A 107 6.78 -7.32 12.28
CA ALA A 107 6.45 -8.43 13.16
C ALA A 107 7.59 -8.79 14.12
N MET A 108 8.85 -8.67 13.67
CA MET A 108 10.04 -8.93 14.48
C MET A 108 10.51 -7.71 15.30
N GLY A 109 9.83 -6.56 15.18
CA GLY A 109 10.19 -5.32 15.89
C GLY A 109 11.41 -4.59 15.31
N TYR A 110 11.70 -4.76 14.03
CA TYR A 110 12.77 -4.04 13.34
C TYR A 110 12.17 -2.86 12.53
N SER A 111 12.94 -1.78 12.44
CA SER A 111 12.53 -0.58 11.67
C SER A 111 12.73 -0.72 10.16
N SER A 112 13.49 -1.72 9.73
CA SER A 112 13.77 -1.97 8.30
C SER A 112 14.21 -3.41 8.07
N PRO A 113 14.08 -3.94 6.84
CA PRO A 113 14.54 -5.27 6.47
C PRO A 113 16.07 -5.41 6.55
N GLY A 114 16.58 -5.97 7.64
CA GLY A 114 17.99 -6.30 7.85
C GLY A 114 18.30 -7.77 7.59
N VAL A 115 19.53 -8.20 7.93
CA VAL A 115 20.01 -9.58 7.68
C VAL A 115 19.10 -10.66 8.27
N LYS A 116 18.60 -10.45 9.49
CA LYS A 116 17.69 -11.42 10.14
C LYS A 116 16.36 -11.53 9.39
N VAL A 117 15.82 -10.39 8.97
CA VAL A 117 14.59 -10.33 8.17
C VAL A 117 14.78 -11.03 6.83
N GLN A 118 15.89 -10.77 6.15
CA GLN A 118 16.21 -11.44 4.88
C GLN A 118 16.37 -12.96 5.03
N LYS A 119 16.95 -13.41 6.15
CA LYS A 119 17.04 -14.85 6.44
C LYS A 119 15.67 -15.48 6.59
N GLU A 120 14.77 -14.84 7.32
CA GLU A 120 13.39 -15.30 7.51
C GLU A 120 12.59 -15.25 6.20
N PHE A 121 12.71 -14.17 5.45
CA PHE A 121 12.10 -14.04 4.12
C PHE A 121 12.49 -15.21 3.20
N HIS A 122 13.79 -15.50 3.06
CA HIS A 122 14.23 -16.63 2.25
C HIS A 122 13.81 -18.00 2.81
N HIS A 123 13.67 -18.13 4.14
CA HIS A 123 13.11 -19.33 4.75
C HIS A 123 11.66 -19.53 4.33
N MET A 124 10.83 -18.49 4.45
CA MET A 124 9.43 -18.54 4.05
C MET A 124 9.26 -18.85 2.56
N LEU A 125 10.06 -18.23 1.67
CA LEU A 125 10.00 -18.51 0.24
C LEU A 125 10.29 -19.97 -0.10
N ARG A 126 11.23 -20.61 0.62
CA ARG A 126 11.57 -22.03 0.39
C ARG A 126 10.51 -22.98 0.94
N THR A 127 9.81 -22.58 2.00
CA THR A 127 8.89 -23.45 2.72
C THR A 127 7.45 -23.30 2.24
N LEU A 128 7.04 -22.07 1.89
CA LEU A 128 5.64 -21.72 1.64
C LEU A 128 5.35 -21.31 0.20
N GLY A 129 6.37 -21.04 -0.61
CA GLY A 129 6.19 -20.64 -2.01
C GLY A 129 6.55 -19.19 -2.29
N THR A 130 5.96 -18.59 -3.32
CA THR A 130 6.29 -17.24 -3.76
C THR A 130 5.75 -16.18 -2.78
N GLU A 131 6.34 -14.97 -2.81
CA GLU A 131 5.92 -13.86 -1.97
C GLU A 131 4.42 -13.55 -2.09
N PHE A 132 3.90 -13.45 -3.30
CA PHE A 132 2.47 -13.21 -3.50
C PHE A 132 1.59 -14.34 -3.00
N GLU A 133 2.01 -15.60 -3.15
CA GLU A 133 1.28 -16.73 -2.57
C GLU A 133 1.24 -16.62 -1.05
N ILE A 134 2.37 -16.31 -0.42
CA ILE A 134 2.46 -16.14 1.04
C ILE A 134 1.58 -14.98 1.51
N LEU A 135 1.63 -13.85 0.84
CA LEU A 135 0.84 -12.68 1.24
C LEU A 135 -0.66 -12.84 1.01
N ARG A 136 -1.08 -13.64 0.01
CA ARG A 136 -2.48 -13.68 -0.44
C ARG A 136 -3.20 -14.99 -0.11
N ASN A 137 -2.57 -16.14 -0.35
CA ASN A 137 -3.28 -17.42 -0.48
C ASN A 137 -2.89 -18.48 0.56
N VAL A 138 -1.62 -18.55 0.98
CA VAL A 138 -1.16 -19.59 1.91
C VAL A 138 -2.00 -19.58 3.19
N PRO A 139 -2.49 -20.74 3.67
CA PRO A 139 -3.25 -20.85 4.92
C PRO A 139 -2.51 -20.26 6.12
N MET A 140 -3.25 -19.63 7.04
CA MET A 140 -2.65 -19.00 8.22
C MET A 140 -1.94 -20.00 9.13
N GLU A 141 -2.44 -21.22 9.21
CA GLU A 141 -1.85 -22.31 9.99
C GLU A 141 -0.47 -22.71 9.47
N ASP A 142 -0.30 -22.71 8.16
CA ASP A 142 0.98 -23.03 7.51
C ASP A 142 1.99 -21.91 7.73
N ILE A 143 1.56 -20.65 7.60
CA ILE A 143 2.39 -19.50 7.89
C ILE A 143 2.81 -19.49 9.37
N GLN A 144 1.87 -19.75 10.27
CA GLN A 144 2.16 -19.81 11.70
C GLN A 144 3.16 -20.92 12.05
N SER A 145 3.02 -22.07 11.42
CA SER A 145 3.91 -23.21 11.62
C SER A 145 5.33 -22.94 11.11
N ALA A 146 5.46 -22.22 9.98
CA ALA A 146 6.74 -21.94 9.35
C ALA A 146 7.46 -20.71 9.93
N ALA A 147 6.74 -19.64 10.25
CA ALA A 147 7.30 -18.32 10.58
C ALA A 147 6.83 -17.76 11.94
N GLY A 148 5.98 -18.49 12.64
CA GLY A 148 5.48 -18.13 13.96
C GLY A 148 4.27 -17.20 13.96
N THR A 149 3.66 -17.10 15.14
CA THR A 149 2.34 -16.45 15.34
C THR A 149 2.35 -14.96 14.96
N ARG A 150 3.45 -14.24 15.26
CA ARG A 150 3.50 -12.79 15.05
C ARG A 150 3.52 -12.41 13.56
N ILE A 151 4.28 -13.14 12.74
CA ILE A 151 4.31 -12.94 11.29
C ILE A 151 2.97 -13.35 10.68
N ALA A 152 2.40 -14.47 11.09
CA ALA A 152 1.08 -14.91 10.65
C ALA A 152 0.00 -13.86 10.99
N GLU A 153 0.02 -13.27 12.17
CA GLU A 153 -0.90 -12.19 12.56
C GLU A 153 -0.72 -10.96 11.67
N GLY A 154 0.52 -10.54 11.37
CA GLY A 154 0.81 -9.43 10.48
C GLY A 154 0.22 -9.65 9.08
N ILE A 155 0.43 -10.82 8.49
CA ILE A 155 -0.13 -11.19 7.19
C ILE A 155 -1.67 -11.24 7.24
N SER A 156 -2.22 -11.79 8.33
CA SER A 156 -3.68 -11.84 8.53
C SER A 156 -4.30 -10.44 8.59
N ARG A 157 -3.68 -9.50 9.29
CA ARG A 157 -4.12 -8.10 9.33
C ARG A 157 -4.05 -7.43 7.97
N LEU A 158 -2.93 -7.63 7.26
CA LEU A 158 -2.76 -7.11 5.90
C LEU A 158 -3.87 -7.59 4.97
N ARG A 159 -4.15 -8.91 4.94
CA ARG A 159 -5.22 -9.51 4.13
C ARG A 159 -6.61 -8.96 4.46
N ARG A 160 -6.84 -8.56 5.72
CA ARG A 160 -8.12 -7.97 6.17
C ARG A 160 -8.18 -6.46 6.03
N GLY A 161 -7.11 -5.81 5.51
CA GLY A 161 -6.99 -4.36 5.46
C GLY A 161 -6.93 -3.68 6.83
N GLN A 162 -6.61 -4.43 7.87
CA GLN A 162 -6.49 -3.94 9.26
C GLN A 162 -5.09 -3.37 9.49
N VAL A 163 -4.83 -2.24 8.85
CA VAL A 163 -3.55 -1.54 8.90
C VAL A 163 -3.76 -0.11 9.39
N GLU A 164 -2.79 0.40 10.14
CA GLU A 164 -2.72 1.82 10.48
C GLU A 164 -1.95 2.56 9.39
N ARG A 165 -2.51 3.66 8.89
CA ARG A 165 -1.98 4.42 7.75
C ARG A 165 -1.52 5.78 8.22
N HIS A 166 -0.24 6.07 8.04
CA HIS A 166 0.36 7.37 8.28
C HIS A 166 0.73 7.98 6.92
N PRO A 167 -0.07 8.90 6.37
CA PRO A 167 0.14 9.41 5.03
C PRO A 167 1.41 10.25 4.91
N GLY A 168 2.10 10.09 3.79
CA GLY A 168 3.24 10.93 3.45
C GLY A 168 2.80 12.31 2.98
N PHE A 169 3.66 13.31 3.17
CA PHE A 169 3.39 14.71 2.83
C PHE A 169 4.68 15.50 2.61
N ASP A 170 4.65 16.48 1.75
CA ASP A 170 5.73 17.47 1.50
C ASP A 170 7.15 16.86 1.43
N GLY A 171 7.28 15.71 0.77
CA GLY A 171 8.55 15.00 0.56
C GLY A 171 8.90 13.97 1.64
N GLU A 172 8.10 13.80 2.68
CA GLU A 172 8.20 12.71 3.65
C GLU A 172 7.34 11.52 3.19
N TYR A 173 7.95 10.33 3.17
CA TYR A 173 7.19 9.11 2.88
C TYR A 173 6.23 8.78 4.02
N GLY A 174 5.06 8.29 3.65
CA GLY A 174 4.16 7.70 4.61
C GLY A 174 4.63 6.32 5.08
N THR A 175 3.93 5.78 6.05
CA THR A 175 4.21 4.46 6.60
C THR A 175 2.90 3.71 6.86
N ILE A 176 2.95 2.40 6.63
CA ILE A 176 1.86 1.49 6.98
C ILE A 176 2.31 0.67 8.18
N ARG A 177 1.43 0.52 9.18
CA ARG A 177 1.69 -0.24 10.38
C ARG A 177 0.69 -1.38 10.54
N LEU A 178 1.21 -2.52 10.97
CA LEU A 178 0.41 -3.72 11.23
C LEU A 178 0.11 -3.92 12.73
N PHE A 179 0.90 -3.26 13.60
CA PHE A 179 0.84 -3.43 15.05
C PHE A 179 0.94 -2.10 15.79
#